data_f9a775d82ea3210f876ac6143003ff9b
#
_entry.id   f9a775d82ea3210f876ac6143003ff9b
#
_cell.length_a   1.000
_cell.length_b   1.000
_cell.length_c   1.000
_cell.angle_alpha   90.00
_cell.angle_beta   90.00
_cell.angle_gamma   90.00
#
_symmetry.space_group_name_H-M   'P 1'
#
loop_
_entity.id
_entity.type
_entity.pdbx_description
1 polymer ?
#
loop_
_entity_poly.entity_id
_entity_poly.type
_entity_poly.pdbx_seq_one_letter_code
_entity_poly.pdbx_strand_id
1 'polypeptide(L)'
;NKHLVFYSENTGFYKYYKTTIEYILSNTNITVHYITSDPNDIVFELAKEQPKLKPYYIGEKKLITLMMKMDADVVVMTMPDLENFHIKRSYVRKDIEYIYVQHGVGSTNSLLRKGAQDHYDTVFCTGPSQEREIRQMEELDNTPRKNLVEVGYPLLDEMLEAYESKAVKVNETKQILIAPSWQKDNIVDSCLEKLLDSL
;
A
#
# COMPACT_ATOMS: atom_id res chain seq x y z
N ASN A 1 -19.18 -12.53 8.75
CA ASN A 1 -18.55 -11.22 8.90
C ASN A 1 -17.08 -11.40 9.25
N LYS A 2 -16.21 -10.65 8.56
CA LYS A 2 -14.79 -10.55 8.83
C LYS A 2 -14.52 -9.11 9.22
N HIS A 3 -14.37 -8.84 10.52
CA HIS A 3 -14.28 -7.48 11.03
C HIS A 3 -13.19 -6.65 10.35
N LEU A 4 -11.97 -7.18 10.22
CA LEU A 4 -10.84 -6.46 9.63
C LEU A 4 -10.22 -7.27 8.49
N VAL A 5 -10.24 -6.70 7.30
CA VAL A 5 -9.71 -7.31 6.07
C VAL A 5 -8.63 -6.43 5.48
N PHE A 6 -7.48 -7.00 5.18
CA PHE A 6 -6.45 -6.42 4.32
C PHE A 6 -6.50 -7.09 2.95
N TYR A 7 -6.37 -6.32 1.90
CA TYR A 7 -6.21 -6.84 0.55
C TYR A 7 -4.88 -6.42 -0.05
N SER A 8 -4.19 -7.38 -0.65
CA SER A 8 -2.91 -7.19 -1.34
C SER A 8 -2.95 -7.78 -2.74
N GLU A 9 -2.40 -7.08 -3.71
CA GLU A 9 -2.28 -7.55 -5.09
C GLU A 9 -1.19 -8.62 -5.23
N ASN A 10 -0.09 -8.49 -4.48
CA ASN A 10 1.01 -9.46 -4.44
C ASN A 10 1.86 -9.31 -3.17
N THR A 11 2.79 -10.22 -2.96
CA THR A 11 3.69 -10.25 -1.78
C THR A 11 4.46 -8.95 -1.55
N GLY A 12 4.75 -8.19 -2.60
CA GLY A 12 5.48 -6.93 -2.49
C GLY A 12 4.75 -5.82 -1.73
N PHE A 13 3.44 -5.95 -1.50
CA PHE A 13 2.65 -4.95 -0.78
C PHE A 13 2.54 -5.21 0.72
N TYR A 14 2.85 -6.41 1.22
CA TYR A 14 2.81 -6.71 2.66
C TYR A 14 3.61 -5.70 3.49
N LYS A 15 4.76 -5.24 3.00
CA LYS A 15 5.62 -4.27 3.66
C LYS A 15 4.93 -2.96 4.06
N TYR A 16 3.88 -2.56 3.34
CA TYR A 16 3.11 -1.34 3.64
C TYR A 16 2.10 -1.53 4.77
N TYR A 17 1.75 -2.78 5.07
CA TYR A 17 0.80 -3.16 6.12
C TYR A 17 1.48 -3.71 7.36
N LYS A 18 2.74 -4.16 7.23
CA LYS A 18 3.47 -4.95 8.21
C LYS A 18 3.36 -4.37 9.62
N THR A 19 3.80 -3.15 9.82
CA THR A 19 3.82 -2.49 11.14
C THR A 19 2.42 -2.41 11.75
N THR A 20 1.41 -2.08 10.94
CA THR A 20 0.01 -2.02 11.38
C THR A 20 -0.51 -3.40 11.77
N ILE A 21 -0.25 -4.42 10.94
CA ILE A 21 -0.68 -5.79 11.21
C ILE A 21 0.01 -6.33 12.47
N GLU A 22 1.32 -6.18 12.59
CA GLU A 22 2.10 -6.62 13.75
C GLU A 22 1.63 -5.96 15.04
N TYR A 23 1.35 -4.64 15.00
CA TYR A 23 0.79 -3.93 16.13
C TYR A 23 -0.57 -4.49 16.56
N ILE A 24 -1.48 -4.71 15.62
CA ILE A 24 -2.82 -5.27 15.89
C ILE A 24 -2.70 -6.67 16.48
N LEU A 25 -1.89 -7.53 15.90
CA LEU A 25 -1.71 -8.92 16.34
C LEU A 25 -1.10 -9.01 17.75
N SER A 26 -0.20 -8.07 18.08
CA SER A 26 0.50 -8.05 19.36
C SER A 26 -0.32 -7.40 20.48
N ASN A 27 -1.10 -6.37 20.18
CA ASN A 27 -1.72 -5.51 21.18
C ASN A 27 -3.24 -5.68 21.31
N THR A 28 -3.87 -6.48 20.42
CA THR A 28 -5.32 -6.67 20.44
C THR A 28 -5.70 -8.15 20.28
N ASN A 29 -6.98 -8.47 20.47
CA ASN A 29 -7.53 -9.78 20.17
C ASN A 29 -8.20 -9.86 18.79
N ILE A 30 -7.98 -8.87 17.93
CA ILE A 30 -8.57 -8.81 16.61
C ILE A 30 -7.92 -9.84 15.70
N THR A 31 -8.75 -10.59 14.97
CA THR A 31 -8.30 -11.45 13.88
C THR A 31 -8.14 -10.61 12.62
N VAL A 32 -6.96 -10.65 12.03
CA VAL A 32 -6.64 -10.02 10.76
C VAL A 32 -6.91 -11.03 9.63
N HIS A 33 -7.82 -10.70 8.75
CA HIS A 33 -8.06 -11.46 7.52
C HIS A 33 -7.28 -10.83 6.38
N TYR A 34 -6.31 -11.56 5.85
CA TYR A 34 -5.44 -11.06 4.78
C TYR A 34 -5.76 -11.77 3.47
N ILE A 35 -6.26 -11.04 2.50
CA ILE A 35 -6.62 -11.55 1.18
C ILE A 35 -5.53 -11.13 0.21
N THR A 36 -4.98 -12.09 -0.52
CA THR A 36 -3.93 -11.83 -1.52
C THR A 36 -4.28 -12.45 -2.86
N SER A 37 -3.89 -11.79 -3.95
CA SER A 37 -3.96 -12.33 -5.30
C SER A 37 -2.70 -13.08 -5.73
N ASP A 38 -1.71 -13.18 -4.84
CA ASP A 38 -0.46 -13.92 -5.05
C ASP A 38 -0.49 -15.24 -4.27
N PRO A 39 -0.43 -16.42 -4.94
CA PRO A 39 -0.41 -17.70 -4.25
C PRO A 39 0.88 -17.95 -3.46
N ASN A 40 1.94 -17.18 -3.72
CA ASN A 40 3.24 -17.26 -3.06
C ASN A 40 3.48 -16.10 -2.09
N ASP A 41 2.43 -15.41 -1.65
CA ASP A 41 2.56 -14.29 -0.73
C ASP A 41 3.18 -14.75 0.60
N ILE A 42 4.13 -13.95 1.11
CA ILE A 42 4.83 -14.20 2.38
C ILE A 42 3.87 -14.39 3.56
N VAL A 43 2.67 -13.83 3.47
CA VAL A 43 1.65 -13.91 4.52
C VAL A 43 1.27 -15.34 4.88
N PHE A 44 1.37 -16.29 3.94
CA PHE A 44 1.09 -17.71 4.21
C PHE A 44 2.12 -18.33 5.16
N GLU A 45 3.37 -17.93 5.06
CA GLU A 45 4.42 -18.36 5.99
C GLU A 45 4.26 -17.68 7.36
N LEU A 46 4.05 -16.37 7.37
CA LEU A 46 3.87 -15.61 8.61
C LEU A 46 2.68 -16.12 9.43
N ALA A 47 1.61 -16.52 8.78
CA ALA A 47 0.42 -17.04 9.46
C ALA A 47 0.64 -18.36 10.20
N LYS A 48 1.69 -19.11 9.88
CA LYS A 48 2.02 -20.35 10.62
C LYS A 48 2.40 -20.08 12.08
N GLU A 49 3.00 -18.91 12.33
CA GLU A 49 3.44 -18.48 13.66
C GLU A 49 2.45 -17.51 14.33
N GLN A 50 1.46 -17.01 13.58
CA GLN A 50 0.51 -15.99 14.02
C GLN A 50 -0.95 -16.47 13.91
N PRO A 51 -1.51 -17.15 14.93
CA PRO A 51 -2.84 -17.76 14.85
C PRO A 51 -3.98 -16.79 14.54
N LYS A 52 -3.82 -15.50 14.87
CA LYS A 52 -4.78 -14.43 14.58
C LYS A 52 -4.66 -13.85 13.16
N LEU A 53 -3.62 -14.20 12.41
CA LEU A 53 -3.47 -13.84 11.00
C LEU A 53 -4.07 -14.95 10.14
N LYS A 54 -5.09 -14.62 9.36
CA LYS A 54 -5.83 -15.56 8.51
C LYS A 54 -5.68 -15.20 7.04
N PRO A 55 -4.72 -15.81 6.31
CA PRO A 55 -4.49 -15.54 4.91
C PRO A 55 -5.48 -16.28 4.02
N TYR A 56 -5.83 -15.68 2.90
CA TYR A 56 -6.70 -16.25 1.87
C TYR A 56 -6.18 -15.88 0.49
N TYR A 57 -5.96 -16.89 -0.35
CA TYR A 57 -5.69 -16.66 -1.76
C TYR A 57 -6.98 -16.43 -2.54
N ILE A 58 -6.97 -15.39 -3.37
CA ILE A 58 -8.04 -15.12 -4.32
C ILE A 58 -7.44 -14.89 -5.72
N GLY A 59 -7.75 -15.77 -6.66
CA GLY A 59 -7.32 -15.56 -8.05
C GLY A 59 -8.05 -14.36 -8.68
N GLU A 60 -7.40 -13.72 -9.65
CA GLU A 60 -7.87 -12.49 -10.32
C GLU A 60 -9.34 -12.59 -10.77
N LYS A 61 -9.74 -13.73 -11.34
CA LYS A 61 -11.11 -13.94 -11.83
C LYS A 61 -12.20 -13.87 -10.74
N LYS A 62 -11.81 -14.09 -9.48
CA LYS A 62 -12.75 -14.10 -8.35
C LYS A 62 -12.71 -12.82 -7.54
N LEU A 63 -11.69 -11.99 -7.73
CA LEU A 63 -11.47 -10.76 -6.95
C LEU A 63 -12.67 -9.81 -7.04
N ILE A 64 -13.16 -9.53 -8.24
CA ILE A 64 -14.30 -8.63 -8.44
C ILE A 64 -15.51 -9.13 -7.65
N THR A 65 -15.83 -10.42 -7.77
CA THR A 65 -16.97 -11.02 -7.06
C THR A 65 -16.79 -10.98 -5.54
N LEU A 66 -15.56 -11.19 -5.06
CA LEU A 66 -15.24 -11.08 -3.64
C LEU A 66 -15.51 -9.67 -3.14
N MET A 67 -14.98 -8.66 -3.82
CA MET A 67 -15.13 -7.25 -3.42
C MET A 67 -16.62 -6.85 -3.39
N MET A 68 -17.37 -7.21 -4.41
CA MET A 68 -18.82 -6.94 -4.47
C MET A 68 -19.63 -7.61 -3.35
N LYS A 69 -19.15 -8.74 -2.81
CA LYS A 69 -19.80 -9.52 -1.74
C LYS A 69 -19.06 -9.40 -0.40
N MET A 70 -18.15 -8.45 -0.27
CA MET A 70 -17.37 -8.26 0.95
C MET A 70 -18.32 -8.04 2.15
N ASP A 71 -18.11 -8.84 3.18
CA ASP A 71 -18.78 -8.70 4.48
C ASP A 71 -17.71 -8.50 5.56
N ALA A 72 -17.34 -7.26 5.74
CA ALA A 72 -16.34 -6.81 6.69
C ALA A 72 -16.80 -5.51 7.35
N ASP A 73 -16.18 -5.12 8.45
CA ASP A 73 -16.40 -3.80 9.05
C ASP A 73 -15.39 -2.79 8.47
N VAL A 74 -14.14 -3.25 8.28
CA VAL A 74 -13.05 -2.45 7.75
C VAL A 74 -12.32 -3.21 6.64
N VAL A 75 -12.06 -2.55 5.53
CA VAL A 75 -11.23 -3.05 4.43
C VAL A 75 -10.08 -2.09 4.18
N VAL A 76 -8.85 -2.60 4.26
CA VAL A 76 -7.61 -1.84 4.11
C VAL A 76 -6.90 -2.26 2.82
N MET A 77 -6.57 -1.30 1.96
CA MET A 77 -5.95 -1.57 0.65
C MET A 77 -4.93 -0.49 0.27
N THR A 78 -3.98 -0.87 -0.58
CA THR A 78 -3.10 0.06 -1.31
C THR A 78 -3.57 0.32 -2.74
N MET A 79 -4.59 -0.41 -3.20
CA MET A 79 -5.09 -0.32 -4.56
C MET A 79 -5.87 0.98 -4.77
N PRO A 80 -5.46 1.85 -5.70
CA PRO A 80 -6.24 3.04 -6.05
C PRO A 80 -7.48 2.68 -6.87
N ASP A 81 -8.28 3.69 -7.19
CA ASP A 81 -9.39 3.59 -8.14
C ASP A 81 -10.57 2.71 -7.69
N LEU A 82 -10.78 2.58 -6.37
CA LEU A 82 -12.02 1.98 -5.86
C LEU A 82 -13.24 2.67 -6.49
N GLU A 83 -14.22 1.91 -6.95
CA GLU A 83 -15.43 2.35 -7.70
C GLU A 83 -15.18 2.87 -9.13
N ASN A 84 -13.96 3.30 -9.48
CA ASN A 84 -13.69 3.88 -10.79
C ASN A 84 -13.70 2.85 -11.92
N PHE A 85 -13.24 1.64 -11.66
CA PHE A 85 -13.15 0.56 -12.67
C PHE A 85 -13.83 -0.72 -12.20
N HIS A 86 -13.06 -1.82 -12.17
CA HIS A 86 -13.59 -3.15 -11.88
C HIS A 86 -13.79 -3.43 -10.41
N ILE A 87 -13.00 -2.80 -9.56
CA ILE A 87 -13.08 -2.99 -8.11
C ILE A 87 -14.14 -2.06 -7.55
N LYS A 88 -15.18 -2.66 -6.98
CA LYS A 88 -16.34 -1.96 -6.43
C LYS A 88 -16.43 -2.15 -4.92
N ARG A 89 -17.02 -1.18 -4.25
CA ARG A 89 -17.44 -1.33 -2.85
C ARG A 89 -18.50 -2.43 -2.76
N SER A 90 -18.61 -3.02 -1.60
CA SER A 90 -19.58 -4.10 -1.36
C SER A 90 -21.03 -3.70 -1.70
N TYR A 91 -21.75 -4.59 -2.36
CA TYR A 91 -23.18 -4.44 -2.61
C TYR A 91 -24.03 -5.01 -1.48
N VAL A 92 -23.45 -5.87 -0.63
CA VAL A 92 -24.17 -6.52 0.47
C VAL A 92 -24.02 -5.75 1.80
N ARG A 93 -22.93 -5.00 1.97
CA ARG A 93 -22.66 -4.15 3.14
C ARG A 93 -22.28 -2.74 2.66
N LYS A 94 -23.07 -1.75 3.04
CA LYS A 94 -22.83 -0.33 2.65
C LYS A 94 -22.09 0.49 3.71
N ASP A 95 -21.96 -0.05 4.89
CA ASP A 95 -21.37 0.53 6.08
C ASP A 95 -19.90 0.14 6.30
N ILE A 96 -19.26 -0.50 5.30
CA ILE A 96 -17.84 -0.84 5.37
C ILE A 96 -17.00 0.41 5.29
N GLU A 97 -16.07 0.56 6.24
CA GLU A 97 -15.00 1.56 6.19
C GLU A 97 -13.89 1.08 5.24
N TYR A 98 -13.64 1.80 4.15
CA TYR A 98 -12.54 1.53 3.22
C TYR A 98 -11.39 2.48 3.51
N ILE A 99 -10.25 1.91 3.88
CA ILE A 99 -9.03 2.63 4.22
C ILE A 99 -8.00 2.47 3.11
N TYR A 100 -7.54 3.59 2.56
CA TYR A 100 -6.42 3.60 1.62
C TYR A 100 -5.10 3.79 2.36
N VAL A 101 -4.13 2.90 2.11
CA VAL A 101 -2.77 3.02 2.64
C VAL A 101 -1.84 3.49 1.53
N GLN A 102 -1.11 4.55 1.78
CA GLN A 102 -0.12 5.06 0.83
C GLN A 102 1.04 4.08 0.70
N HIS A 103 1.41 3.79 -0.54
CA HIS A 103 2.53 2.89 -0.86
C HIS A 103 3.73 3.64 -1.49
N GLY A 104 3.79 4.95 -1.29
CA GLY A 104 4.89 5.82 -1.71
C GLY A 104 4.88 7.15 -0.96
N VAL A 105 6.07 7.74 -0.80
CA VAL A 105 6.27 9.07 -0.24
C VAL A 105 6.43 10.07 -1.39
N GLY A 106 5.37 10.76 -1.72
CA GLY A 106 5.39 11.74 -2.80
C GLY A 106 4.07 12.45 -2.91
N SER A 107 3.99 13.37 -3.85
CA SER A 107 2.75 14.06 -4.17
C SER A 107 1.69 13.08 -4.65
N THR A 108 0.54 13.07 -4.02
CA THR A 108 -0.62 12.27 -4.44
C THR A 108 -1.00 12.58 -5.90
N ASN A 109 -0.95 13.85 -6.28
CA ASN A 109 -1.25 14.31 -7.63
C ASN A 109 -0.25 13.80 -8.70
N SER A 110 1.00 13.55 -8.30
CA SER A 110 2.03 13.02 -9.21
C SER A 110 1.97 11.51 -9.33
N LEU A 111 1.55 10.83 -8.28
CA LEU A 111 1.56 9.37 -8.18
C LEU A 111 0.25 8.73 -8.64
N LEU A 112 -0.88 9.38 -8.36
CA LEU A 112 -2.20 8.84 -8.61
C LEU A 112 -2.94 9.67 -9.66
N ARG A 113 -3.79 9.02 -10.42
CA ARG A 113 -4.70 9.72 -11.32
C ARG A 113 -5.76 10.47 -10.53
N LYS A 114 -6.34 11.48 -11.16
CA LYS A 114 -7.48 12.22 -10.59
C LYS A 114 -8.61 11.26 -10.18
N GLY A 115 -9.16 11.42 -8.99
CA GLY A 115 -10.27 10.64 -8.47
C GLY A 115 -9.90 9.25 -7.93
N ALA A 116 -8.61 8.89 -7.93
CA ALA A 116 -8.16 7.55 -7.53
C ALA A 116 -8.50 7.18 -6.07
N GLN A 117 -8.67 8.19 -5.21
CA GLN A 117 -8.98 8.01 -3.79
C GLN A 117 -10.40 8.47 -3.41
N ASP A 118 -11.23 8.91 -4.36
CA ASP A 118 -12.50 9.58 -4.06
C ASP A 118 -13.52 8.71 -3.34
N HIS A 119 -13.43 7.40 -3.52
CA HIS A 119 -14.37 6.45 -2.93
C HIS A 119 -13.84 5.74 -1.69
N TYR A 120 -12.72 6.22 -1.12
CA TYR A 120 -12.24 5.80 0.18
C TYR A 120 -12.82 6.67 1.28
N ASP A 121 -13.11 6.08 2.43
CA ASP A 121 -13.64 6.78 3.60
C ASP A 121 -12.49 7.39 4.42
N THR A 122 -11.40 6.64 4.55
CA THR A 122 -10.19 7.04 5.28
C THR A 122 -8.95 6.89 4.40
N VAL A 123 -8.01 7.83 4.54
CA VAL A 123 -6.68 7.76 3.91
C VAL A 123 -5.60 7.88 5.00
N PHE A 124 -4.69 6.91 5.02
CA PHE A 124 -3.48 6.96 5.84
C PHE A 124 -2.43 7.79 5.12
N CYS A 125 -2.18 9.00 5.64
CA CYS A 125 -1.27 9.97 5.07
C CYS A 125 0.14 9.78 5.60
N THR A 126 1.14 9.97 4.73
CA THR A 126 2.56 9.88 5.09
C THR A 126 3.06 11.13 5.81
N GLY A 127 2.29 12.21 5.80
CA GLY A 127 2.61 13.45 6.50
C GLY A 127 1.72 14.62 6.10
N PRO A 128 1.91 15.76 6.74
CA PRO A 128 1.01 16.93 6.62
C PRO A 128 0.97 17.55 5.22
N SER A 129 2.00 17.35 4.41
CA SER A 129 1.99 17.83 3.01
C SER A 129 0.98 17.09 2.17
N GLN A 130 0.90 15.79 2.35
CA GLN A 130 -0.06 14.93 1.64
C GLN A 130 -1.49 15.21 2.11
N GLU A 131 -1.70 15.43 3.40
CA GLU A 131 -3.00 15.83 3.92
C GLU A 131 -3.48 17.14 3.26
N ARG A 132 -2.64 18.18 3.22
CA ARG A 132 -2.98 19.45 2.56
C ARG A 132 -3.33 19.25 1.08
N GLU A 133 -2.59 18.41 0.38
CA GLU A 133 -2.81 18.12 -1.03
C GLU A 133 -4.18 17.45 -1.24
N ILE A 134 -4.51 16.45 -0.44
CA ILE A 134 -5.81 15.76 -0.51
C ILE A 134 -6.95 16.75 -0.20
N ARG A 135 -6.81 17.60 0.82
CA ARG A 135 -7.81 18.63 1.14
C ARG A 135 -8.05 19.61 -0.01
N GLN A 136 -6.97 20.04 -0.68
CA GLN A 136 -7.09 20.91 -1.86
C GLN A 136 -7.80 20.19 -3.02
N MET A 137 -7.52 18.90 -3.25
CA MET A 137 -8.20 18.12 -4.28
C MET A 137 -9.70 17.98 -3.97
N GLU A 138 -10.06 17.68 -2.73
CA GLU A 138 -11.47 17.61 -2.29
C GLU A 138 -12.23 18.91 -2.55
N GLU A 139 -11.59 20.05 -2.30
CA GLU A 139 -12.19 21.38 -2.55
C GLU A 139 -12.33 21.67 -4.04
N LEU A 140 -11.28 21.39 -4.83
CA LEU A 140 -11.29 21.65 -6.28
C LEU A 140 -12.30 20.77 -7.04
N ASP A 141 -12.44 19.52 -6.61
CA ASP A 141 -13.29 18.53 -7.27
C ASP A 141 -14.67 18.40 -6.63
N ASN A 142 -14.92 19.17 -5.56
CA ASN A 142 -16.18 19.15 -4.79
C ASN A 142 -16.57 17.73 -4.35
N THR A 143 -15.59 16.96 -3.88
CA THR A 143 -15.78 15.59 -3.37
C THR A 143 -16.00 15.57 -1.86
N PRO A 144 -16.68 14.55 -1.32
CA PRO A 144 -16.85 14.41 0.13
C PRO A 144 -15.52 14.38 0.87
N ARG A 145 -15.48 15.01 2.04
CA ARG A 145 -14.28 14.97 2.90
C ARG A 145 -14.05 13.58 3.46
N LYS A 146 -12.84 13.06 3.25
CA LYS A 146 -12.35 11.82 3.82
C LYS A 146 -11.85 12.05 5.25
N ASN A 147 -11.79 10.99 6.02
CA ASN A 147 -11.01 10.98 7.25
C ASN A 147 -9.52 10.84 6.88
N LEU A 148 -8.68 11.82 7.23
CA LEU A 148 -7.23 11.76 6.98
C LEU A 148 -6.52 11.50 8.29
N VAL A 149 -5.69 10.46 8.30
CA VAL A 149 -4.93 10.04 9.48
C VAL A 149 -3.45 10.09 9.14
N GLU A 150 -2.70 10.94 9.81
CA GLU A 150 -1.26 11.01 9.67
C GLU A 150 -0.61 9.83 10.40
N VAL A 151 -0.06 8.89 9.62
CA VAL A 151 0.56 7.66 10.12
C VAL A 151 2.07 7.60 9.86
N GLY A 152 2.60 8.56 9.10
CA GLY A 152 3.97 8.50 8.63
C GLY A 152 4.16 7.47 7.52
N TYR A 153 5.39 7.00 7.35
CA TYR A 153 5.74 5.98 6.38
C TYR A 153 6.61 4.89 7.03
N PRO A 154 5.99 3.88 7.66
CA PRO A 154 6.69 2.87 8.48
C PRO A 154 7.82 2.13 7.77
N LEU A 155 7.72 1.96 6.45
CA LEU A 155 8.81 1.36 5.67
C LEU A 155 10.11 2.20 5.74
N LEU A 156 10.00 3.53 5.83
CA LEU A 156 11.18 4.39 5.99
C LEU A 156 11.81 4.21 7.36
N ASP A 157 11.00 4.06 8.40
CA ASP A 157 11.49 3.82 9.76
C ASP A 157 12.26 2.49 9.82
N GLU A 158 11.73 1.41 9.23
CA GLU A 158 12.44 0.13 9.11
C GLU A 158 13.75 0.26 8.32
N MET A 159 13.77 1.05 7.26
CA MET A 159 14.99 1.29 6.46
C MET A 159 16.05 2.07 7.27
N LEU A 160 15.63 3.06 8.05
CA LEU A 160 16.53 3.84 8.92
C LEU A 160 17.12 2.96 10.03
N GLU A 161 16.29 2.17 10.70
CA GLU A 161 16.76 1.22 11.72
C GLU A 161 17.76 0.21 11.13
N ALA A 162 17.47 -0.32 9.95
CA ALA A 162 18.37 -1.24 9.25
C ALA A 162 19.68 -0.56 8.82
N TYR A 163 19.65 0.73 8.48
CA TYR A 163 20.83 1.50 8.14
C TYR A 163 21.70 1.78 9.40
N GLU A 164 21.09 2.23 10.48
CA GLU A 164 21.76 2.52 11.75
C GLU A 164 22.38 1.27 12.39
N SER A 165 21.75 0.12 12.23
CA SER A 165 22.26 -1.16 12.75
C SER A 165 23.48 -1.69 11.99
N LYS A 166 23.74 -1.20 10.76
CA LYS A 166 24.88 -1.61 9.96
C LYS A 166 26.10 -0.77 10.29
N ALA A 167 27.22 -1.40 10.69
CA ALA A 167 28.50 -0.74 10.72
C ALA A 167 28.79 -0.16 9.32
N VAL A 168 28.94 1.16 9.24
CA VAL A 168 29.26 1.84 7.99
C VAL A 168 30.62 1.32 7.51
N LYS A 169 30.60 0.44 6.50
CA LYS A 169 31.84 0.09 5.78
C LYS A 169 32.16 1.26 4.87
N VAL A 170 33.23 1.98 5.20
CA VAL A 170 33.80 2.96 4.29
C VAL A 170 34.36 2.16 3.11
N ASN A 171 33.70 2.24 1.98
CA ASN A 171 34.21 1.63 0.74
C ASN A 171 35.32 2.56 0.20
N GLU A 172 36.48 2.02 -0.08
CA GLU A 172 37.58 2.74 -0.73
C GLU A 172 37.23 3.12 -2.17
N THR A 173 36.33 2.39 -2.80
CA THR A 173 35.83 2.61 -4.16
C THR A 173 34.53 3.43 -4.14
N LYS A 174 34.45 4.43 -5.02
CA LYS A 174 33.21 5.17 -5.25
C LYS A 174 32.14 4.22 -5.78
N GLN A 175 30.93 4.34 -5.27
CA GLN A 175 29.77 3.60 -5.75
C GLN A 175 28.75 4.58 -6.35
N ILE A 176 28.21 4.22 -7.50
CA ILE A 176 27.18 5.00 -8.18
C ILE A 176 25.95 4.12 -8.28
N LEU A 177 24.84 4.58 -7.66
CA LEU A 177 23.55 3.93 -7.78
C LEU A 177 22.78 4.50 -8.97
N ILE A 178 22.46 3.66 -9.94
CA ILE A 178 21.57 3.99 -11.06
C ILE A 178 20.24 3.29 -10.81
N ALA A 179 19.22 4.06 -10.44
CA ALA A 179 17.89 3.57 -10.07
C ALA A 179 16.78 4.26 -10.91
N PRO A 180 16.65 3.92 -12.18
CA PRO A 180 15.64 4.52 -13.06
C PRO A 180 14.23 4.07 -12.69
N SER A 181 13.23 4.81 -13.18
CA SER A 181 11.82 4.40 -13.09
C SER A 181 11.58 3.08 -13.83
N TRP A 182 10.57 2.34 -13.41
CA TRP A 182 10.09 1.10 -14.06
C TRP A 182 9.44 1.33 -15.44
N GLN A 183 9.23 2.57 -15.85
CA GLN A 183 8.62 2.92 -17.14
C GLN A 183 9.49 2.48 -18.30
N LYS A 184 8.85 2.14 -19.42
CA LYS A 184 9.54 1.94 -20.69
C LYS A 184 10.26 3.22 -21.10
N ASP A 185 11.34 3.10 -21.86
CA ASP A 185 12.18 4.21 -22.33
C ASP A 185 12.89 4.96 -21.19
N ASN A 186 13.16 4.29 -20.08
CA ASN A 186 13.98 4.84 -19.03
C ASN A 186 15.47 4.96 -19.47
N ILE A 187 16.29 5.58 -18.63
CA ILE A 187 17.70 5.85 -18.95
C ILE A 187 18.52 4.58 -19.23
N VAL A 188 18.17 3.45 -18.60
CA VAL A 188 18.85 2.16 -18.83
C VAL A 188 18.51 1.60 -20.20
N ASP A 189 17.25 1.70 -20.63
CA ASP A 189 16.81 1.22 -21.94
C ASP A 189 17.31 2.12 -23.08
N SER A 190 17.41 3.42 -22.83
CA SER A 190 17.67 4.41 -23.90
C SER A 190 19.13 4.79 -24.07
N CYS A 191 19.94 4.79 -23.01
CA CYS A 191 21.33 5.29 -23.10
C CYS A 191 22.31 4.66 -22.09
N LEU A 192 22.11 3.43 -21.65
CA LEU A 192 22.97 2.78 -20.65
C LEU A 192 24.43 2.76 -21.08
N GLU A 193 24.74 2.40 -22.34
CA GLU A 193 26.12 2.34 -22.84
C GLU A 193 26.81 3.69 -22.72
N LYS A 194 26.16 4.78 -23.19
CA LYS A 194 26.71 6.14 -23.10
C LYS A 194 26.90 6.58 -21.65
N LEU A 195 26.00 6.14 -20.74
CA LEU A 195 26.10 6.45 -19.34
C LEU A 195 27.34 5.75 -18.74
N LEU A 196 27.52 4.46 -19.02
CA LEU A 196 28.67 3.69 -18.54
C LEU A 196 30.01 4.22 -19.07
N ASP A 197 30.06 4.64 -20.36
CA ASP A 197 31.23 5.25 -20.97
C ASP A 197 31.61 6.60 -20.33
N SER A 198 30.68 7.24 -19.62
CA SER A 198 30.87 8.53 -18.96
C SER A 198 31.30 8.44 -17.50
N LEU A 199 31.31 7.23 -16.93
CA LEU A 199 31.67 6.96 -15.54
C LEU A 199 33.13 6.55 -15.38
#